data_edfade083f5a4d6e569f34cb4cc3fb6d
#
_entry.id   edfade083f5a4d6e569f34cb4cc3fb6d
#
_cell.length_a   1.000
_cell.length_b   1.000
_cell.length_c   1.000
_cell.angle_alpha   90.00
_cell.angle_beta   90.00
_cell.angle_gamma   90.00
#
_symmetry.space_group_name_H-M   'P 1'
#
loop_
_entity.id
_entity.type
_entity.pdbx_description
1 polymer ?
#
loop_
_entity_poly.entity_id
_entity_poly.type
_entity_poly.pdbx_seq_one_letter_code
_entity_poly.pdbx_strand_id
1 'polypeptide(L)'
;MTHCMKLYDKVRIDHFRGFDEYWSVPYGDKTAENGKWEKGPGIELFEVLEEKIKDLDVIAEDLGFLTDSVRELLAESGYPGMKVLQFAFDESGESVYLPFRYDKNCIVYTGTHDNETTKGWLGNLTQSNRAYVNQYTACE
;
A
#
# COMPACT_ATOMS: atom_id res chain seq x y z
N MET A 1 -4.98 -18.30 1.51
CA MET A 1 -3.65 -18.26 0.86
C MET A 1 -3.36 -19.52 0.06
N THR A 2 -3.29 -20.73 0.63
CA THR A 2 -2.93 -21.97 -0.11
C THR A 2 -3.72 -22.21 -1.41
N HIS A 3 -5.02 -21.87 -1.44
CA HIS A 3 -5.80 -21.99 -2.67
C HIS A 3 -5.43 -20.92 -3.70
N CYS A 4 -5.18 -19.69 -3.26
CA CYS A 4 -4.77 -18.59 -4.15
C CYS A 4 -3.44 -18.92 -4.86
N MET A 5 -2.46 -19.47 -4.13
CA MET A 5 -1.17 -19.87 -4.71
C MET A 5 -1.22 -21.05 -5.68
N LYS A 6 -2.38 -21.73 -5.77
CA LYS A 6 -2.62 -22.71 -6.84
C LYS A 6 -3.17 -22.09 -8.13
N LEU A 7 -3.70 -20.90 -8.04
CA LEU A 7 -4.36 -20.20 -9.14
C LEU A 7 -3.52 -19.04 -9.69
N TYR A 8 -2.67 -18.46 -8.86
CA TYR A 8 -1.93 -17.24 -9.16
C TYR A 8 -0.47 -17.40 -8.77
N ASP A 9 0.43 -16.84 -9.54
CA ASP A 9 1.87 -16.84 -9.26
C ASP A 9 2.21 -15.87 -8.11
N LYS A 10 1.40 -14.81 -7.94
CA LYS A 10 1.61 -13.78 -6.92
C LYS A 10 0.28 -13.31 -6.36
N VAL A 11 0.21 -13.06 -5.05
CA VAL A 11 -0.98 -12.59 -4.35
C VAL A 11 -0.72 -11.26 -3.65
N ARG A 12 -1.55 -10.25 -3.94
CA ARG A 12 -1.55 -9.01 -3.18
C ARG A 12 -2.41 -9.16 -1.92
N ILE A 13 -1.81 -8.88 -0.78
CA ILE A 13 -2.54 -8.75 0.50
C ILE A 13 -2.95 -7.29 0.66
N ASP A 14 -4.25 -7.06 0.69
CA ASP A 14 -4.85 -5.76 0.89
C ASP A 14 -4.79 -5.33 2.35
N HIS A 15 -4.66 -4.01 2.60
CA HIS A 15 -4.63 -3.41 3.92
C HIS A 15 -3.64 -4.07 4.90
N PHE A 16 -2.37 -4.18 4.47
CA PHE A 16 -1.31 -4.87 5.23
C PHE A 16 -1.14 -4.34 6.66
N ARG A 17 -1.36 -3.03 6.88
CA ARG A 17 -1.29 -2.45 8.24
C ARG A 17 -2.24 -3.10 9.24
N GLY A 18 -3.35 -3.69 8.79
CA GLY A 18 -4.32 -4.38 9.65
C GLY A 18 -3.74 -5.59 10.38
N PHE A 19 -2.59 -6.10 9.93
CA PHE A 19 -1.88 -7.19 10.61
C PHE A 19 -1.01 -6.70 11.77
N ASP A 20 -0.63 -5.42 11.80
CA ASP A 20 0.00 -4.79 12.98
C ASP A 20 -1.06 -4.38 14.00
N GLU A 21 -2.00 -3.54 13.57
CA GLU A 21 -3.13 -3.10 14.40
C GLU A 21 -4.33 -2.71 13.54
N TYR A 22 -5.52 -2.88 14.09
CA TYR A 22 -6.77 -2.56 13.43
C TYR A 22 -7.75 -1.87 14.38
N TRP A 23 -8.64 -1.05 13.81
CA TRP A 23 -9.67 -0.37 14.55
C TRP A 23 -10.86 -1.29 14.76
N SER A 24 -11.07 -1.73 16.01
CA SER A 24 -12.15 -2.63 16.42
C SER A 24 -13.35 -1.82 16.92
N VAL A 25 -14.50 -2.03 16.29
CA VAL A 25 -15.76 -1.36 16.66
C VAL A 25 -16.69 -2.38 17.32
N PRO A 26 -17.33 -2.06 18.48
CA PRO A 26 -18.28 -2.96 19.12
C PRO A 26 -19.43 -3.32 18.17
N TYR A 27 -19.80 -4.61 18.17
CA TYR A 27 -20.92 -5.08 17.35
C TYR A 27 -22.22 -4.35 17.72
N GLY A 28 -22.91 -3.81 16.71
CA GLY A 28 -24.15 -3.09 16.88
C GLY A 28 -24.03 -1.58 16.96
N ASP A 29 -22.81 -1.04 17.05
CA ASP A 29 -22.58 0.40 16.97
C ASP A 29 -22.87 0.92 15.56
N LYS A 30 -23.53 2.08 15.48
CA LYS A 30 -23.92 2.70 14.20
C LYS A 30 -22.78 3.51 13.56
N THR A 31 -21.78 3.87 14.34
CA THR A 31 -20.62 4.66 13.90
C THR A 31 -19.33 4.03 14.44
N ALA A 32 -18.19 4.43 13.89
CA ALA A 32 -16.89 3.94 14.34
C ALA A 32 -16.31 4.72 15.52
N GLU A 33 -17.05 5.67 16.10
CA GLU A 33 -16.52 6.59 17.14
C GLU A 33 -16.10 5.89 18.45
N ASN A 34 -16.81 4.80 18.83
CA ASN A 34 -16.53 4.05 20.06
C ASN A 34 -15.55 2.89 19.88
N GLY A 35 -14.84 2.89 18.76
CA GLY A 35 -13.84 1.85 18.50
C GLY A 35 -12.58 2.03 19.36
N LYS A 36 -11.71 1.03 19.26
CA LYS A 36 -10.37 1.05 19.85
C LYS A 36 -9.38 0.34 18.94
N TRP A 37 -8.11 0.72 19.02
CA TRP A 37 -7.05 0.00 18.36
C TRP A 37 -6.77 -1.32 19.06
N GLU A 38 -6.73 -2.40 18.30
CA GLU A 38 -6.35 -3.73 18.75
C GLU A 38 -5.17 -4.24 17.94
N LYS A 39 -4.28 -4.98 18.61
CA LYS A 39 -3.13 -5.60 17.95
C LYS A 39 -3.57 -6.70 17.01
N GLY A 40 -3.02 -6.67 15.82
CA GLY A 40 -3.12 -7.76 14.85
C GLY A 40 -2.16 -8.91 15.18
N PRO A 41 -2.15 -9.96 14.35
CA PRO A 41 -1.29 -11.14 14.56
C PRO A 41 0.20 -10.87 14.29
N GLY A 42 0.56 -9.74 13.70
CA GLY A 42 1.94 -9.38 13.43
C GLY A 42 2.69 -10.37 12.54
N ILE A 43 3.99 -10.46 12.76
CA ILE A 43 4.91 -11.30 11.97
C ILE A 43 4.61 -12.79 12.11
N GLU A 44 4.11 -13.24 13.27
CA GLU A 44 3.84 -14.65 13.55
C GLU A 44 2.90 -15.28 12.49
N LEU A 45 1.95 -14.51 11.97
CA LEU A 45 1.07 -14.99 10.90
C LEU A 45 1.86 -15.28 9.62
N PHE A 46 2.77 -14.41 9.25
CA PHE A 46 3.54 -14.53 7.99
C PHE A 46 4.56 -15.66 8.09
N GLU A 47 5.21 -15.82 9.24
CA GLU A 47 6.09 -16.97 9.51
C GLU A 47 5.35 -18.31 9.33
N VAL A 48 4.14 -18.43 9.88
CA VAL A 48 3.28 -19.61 9.71
C VAL A 48 2.88 -19.81 8.24
N LEU A 49 2.56 -18.74 7.52
CA LEU A 49 2.20 -18.84 6.11
C LEU A 49 3.39 -19.32 5.26
N GLU A 50 4.59 -18.82 5.50
CA GLU A 50 5.80 -19.22 4.81
C GLU A 50 6.20 -20.67 5.13
N GLU A 51 6.05 -21.09 6.38
CA GLU A 51 6.27 -22.50 6.77
C GLU A 51 5.30 -23.46 6.04
N LYS A 52 4.03 -23.07 5.91
CA LYS A 52 2.97 -23.95 5.41
C LYS A 52 2.77 -23.89 3.89
N ILE A 53 3.17 -22.81 3.25
CA ILE A 53 2.90 -22.57 1.83
C ILE A 53 4.22 -22.44 1.09
N LYS A 54 4.56 -23.49 0.36
CA LYS A 54 5.75 -23.47 -0.50
C LYS A 54 5.59 -22.42 -1.61
N ASP A 55 6.68 -21.72 -1.91
CA ASP A 55 6.74 -20.71 -2.98
C ASP A 55 5.71 -19.57 -2.81
N LEU A 56 5.43 -19.20 -1.54
CA LEU A 56 4.57 -18.07 -1.21
C LEU A 56 5.16 -16.77 -1.77
N ASP A 57 4.47 -16.14 -2.71
CA ASP A 57 4.88 -14.88 -3.31
C ASP A 57 3.81 -13.81 -3.08
N VAL A 58 4.12 -12.83 -2.24
CA VAL A 58 3.18 -11.84 -1.71
C VAL A 58 3.64 -10.43 -2.04
N ILE A 59 2.68 -9.57 -2.37
CA ILE A 59 2.83 -8.11 -2.37
C ILE A 59 2.00 -7.58 -1.20
N ALA A 60 2.60 -6.76 -0.34
CA ALA A 60 1.89 -6.10 0.74
C ALA A 60 1.35 -4.75 0.28
N GLU A 61 0.04 -4.52 0.44
CA GLU A 61 -0.52 -3.19 0.23
C GLU A 61 -0.28 -2.35 1.49
N ASP A 62 0.71 -1.45 1.41
CA ASP A 62 1.18 -0.55 2.47
C ASP A 62 0.87 0.92 2.16
N LEU A 63 -0.22 1.19 1.48
CA LEU A 63 -0.61 2.56 1.13
C LEU A 63 -1.24 3.31 2.32
N GLY A 64 -1.20 4.63 2.25
CA GLY A 64 -1.80 5.50 3.24
C GLY A 64 -0.89 5.84 4.43
N PHE A 65 -1.49 6.02 5.60
CA PHE A 65 -0.73 6.41 6.80
C PHE A 65 -0.11 5.18 7.46
N LEU A 66 1.22 5.12 7.48
CA LEU A 66 1.99 4.04 8.09
C LEU A 66 2.66 4.52 9.38
N THR A 67 2.46 3.75 10.45
CA THR A 67 3.22 3.88 11.70
C THR A 67 4.59 3.22 11.54
N ASP A 68 5.51 3.51 12.46
CA ASP A 68 6.83 2.87 12.43
C ASP A 68 6.71 1.35 12.63
N SER A 69 5.78 0.89 13.47
CA SER A 69 5.52 -0.55 13.68
C SER A 69 5.05 -1.28 12.42
N VAL A 70 4.23 -0.63 11.58
CA VAL A 70 3.83 -1.19 10.27
C VAL A 70 5.03 -1.29 9.32
N ARG A 71 5.92 -0.28 9.33
CA ARG A 71 7.16 -0.31 8.52
C ARG A 71 8.11 -1.41 8.97
N GLU A 72 8.24 -1.59 10.29
CA GLU A 72 9.03 -2.67 10.88
C GLU A 72 8.46 -4.04 10.48
N LEU A 73 7.13 -4.23 10.61
CA LEU A 73 6.45 -5.46 10.20
C LEU A 73 6.67 -5.77 8.71
N LEU A 74 6.56 -4.76 7.84
CA LEU A 74 6.81 -4.92 6.42
C LEU A 74 8.26 -5.30 6.13
N ALA A 75 9.21 -4.63 6.79
CA ALA A 75 10.63 -4.93 6.63
C ALA A 75 10.97 -6.35 7.12
N GLU A 76 10.40 -6.77 8.25
CA GLU A 76 10.61 -8.09 8.84
C GLU A 76 10.00 -9.21 7.98
N SER A 77 8.82 -8.98 7.39
CA SER A 77 8.20 -9.93 6.46
C SER A 77 8.99 -10.11 5.15
N GLY A 78 9.83 -9.16 4.79
CA GLY A 78 10.56 -9.16 3.53
C GLY A 78 9.69 -8.95 2.27
N TYR A 79 8.38 -8.76 2.41
CA TYR A 79 7.47 -8.58 1.28
C TYR A 79 7.67 -7.21 0.62
N PRO A 80 7.57 -7.13 -0.72
CA PRO A 80 7.55 -5.83 -1.39
C PRO A 80 6.28 -5.06 -1.02
N GLY A 81 6.46 -3.81 -0.63
CA GLY A 81 5.37 -2.84 -0.51
C GLY A 81 4.93 -2.29 -1.86
N MET A 82 3.97 -1.39 -1.86
CA MET A 82 3.42 -0.76 -3.07
C MET A 82 3.72 0.74 -3.12
N LYS A 83 3.92 1.24 -4.32
CA LYS A 83 4.00 2.67 -4.61
C LYS A 83 3.03 3.02 -5.73
N VAL A 84 2.31 4.13 -5.56
CA VAL A 84 1.35 4.63 -6.55
C VAL A 84 1.85 5.98 -7.08
N LEU A 85 2.22 6.03 -8.36
CA LEU A 85 2.83 7.21 -8.97
C LEU A 85 1.90 8.44 -8.93
N GLN A 86 0.59 8.24 -9.05
CA GLN A 86 -0.38 9.34 -8.96
C GLN A 86 -0.31 10.09 -7.62
N PHE A 87 0.16 9.47 -6.54
CA PHE A 87 0.33 10.10 -5.23
C PHE A 87 1.63 10.91 -5.10
N ALA A 88 2.50 10.84 -6.12
CA ALA A 88 3.79 11.53 -6.09
C ALA A 88 3.70 13.04 -6.26
N PHE A 89 2.64 13.53 -6.92
CA PHE A 89 2.57 14.90 -7.43
C PHE A 89 1.58 15.74 -6.60
N ASP A 90 1.85 15.85 -5.31
CA ASP A 90 1.16 16.76 -4.41
C ASP A 90 1.83 18.16 -4.41
N GLU A 91 1.18 19.12 -3.75
CA GLU A 91 1.65 20.51 -3.69
C GLU A 91 2.94 20.68 -2.86
N SER A 92 3.31 19.70 -2.03
CA SER A 92 4.51 19.79 -1.19
C SER A 92 5.79 19.57 -1.98
N GLY A 93 5.75 18.79 -3.07
CA GLY A 93 6.93 18.35 -3.80
C GLY A 93 7.83 17.39 -3.02
N GLU A 94 7.38 16.93 -1.85
CA GLU A 94 8.17 16.07 -0.94
C GLU A 94 7.57 14.68 -0.76
N SER A 95 6.64 14.28 -1.62
CA SER A 95 5.94 13.02 -1.53
C SER A 95 6.91 11.82 -1.50
N VAL A 96 6.64 10.88 -0.60
CA VAL A 96 7.36 9.60 -0.51
C VAL A 96 7.10 8.70 -1.72
N TYR A 97 6.12 9.05 -2.55
CA TYR A 97 5.79 8.36 -3.79
C TYR A 97 6.57 8.89 -5.01
N LEU A 98 7.51 9.81 -4.83
CA LEU A 98 8.41 10.22 -5.92
C LEU A 98 9.39 9.08 -6.26
N PRO A 99 9.58 8.73 -7.54
CA PRO A 99 10.36 7.56 -7.95
C PRO A 99 11.77 7.47 -7.39
N PHE A 100 12.45 8.60 -7.22
CA PHE A 100 13.82 8.61 -6.66
C PHE A 100 13.89 8.28 -5.16
N ARG A 101 12.73 8.21 -4.49
CA ARG A 101 12.60 7.86 -3.06
C ARG A 101 12.16 6.41 -2.85
N TYR A 102 11.95 5.65 -3.91
CA TYR A 102 11.48 4.27 -3.78
C TYR A 102 12.55 3.36 -3.19
N ASP A 103 12.10 2.51 -2.27
CA ASP A 103 12.89 1.36 -1.86
C ASP A 103 13.04 0.39 -3.03
N LYS A 104 14.13 -0.38 -3.04
CA LYS A 104 14.35 -1.37 -4.10
C LYS A 104 13.33 -2.50 -4.06
N ASN A 105 12.87 -2.85 -2.85
CA ASN A 105 11.87 -3.90 -2.64
C ASN A 105 10.46 -3.31 -2.64
N CYS A 106 9.98 -2.85 -3.80
CA CYS A 106 8.61 -2.37 -3.94
C CYS A 106 8.05 -2.66 -5.33
N ILE A 107 6.73 -2.68 -5.44
CA ILE A 107 6.00 -2.75 -6.70
C ILE A 107 5.41 -1.37 -7.00
N VAL A 108 5.62 -0.88 -8.21
CA VAL A 108 5.17 0.46 -8.62
C VAL A 108 4.01 0.36 -9.60
N TYR A 109 2.96 1.10 -9.32
CA TYR A 109 1.80 1.26 -10.20
C TYR A 109 1.62 2.73 -10.58
N THR A 110 1.11 3.02 -11.76
CA THR A 110 0.64 4.38 -12.09
C THR A 110 -0.57 4.76 -11.26
N GLY A 111 -1.50 3.84 -11.09
CA GLY A 111 -2.68 3.86 -10.25
C GLY A 111 -3.22 2.45 -10.10
N THR A 112 -4.07 2.21 -9.12
CA THR A 112 -4.75 0.93 -8.86
C THR A 112 -6.22 0.99 -9.29
N HIS A 113 -7.00 -0.06 -9.02
CA HIS A 113 -8.45 -0.08 -9.23
C HIS A 113 -9.22 0.93 -8.35
N ASP A 114 -8.59 1.44 -7.28
CA ASP A 114 -9.16 2.47 -6.39
C ASP A 114 -8.86 3.90 -6.88
N ASN A 115 -8.10 4.04 -7.96
CA ASN A 115 -7.70 5.32 -8.52
C ASN A 115 -8.37 5.56 -9.87
N GLU A 116 -8.38 6.80 -10.31
CA GLU A 116 -8.73 7.12 -11.69
C GLU A 116 -7.72 6.56 -12.69
N THR A 117 -8.16 6.39 -13.94
CA THR A 117 -7.20 6.13 -15.02
C THR A 117 -6.17 7.27 -15.09
N THR A 118 -4.95 6.98 -15.51
CA THR A 118 -3.89 8.00 -15.64
C THR A 118 -4.35 9.22 -16.47
N LYS A 119 -5.13 8.99 -17.53
CA LYS A 119 -5.69 10.07 -18.36
C LYS A 119 -6.73 10.91 -17.59
N GLY A 120 -7.61 10.26 -16.83
CA GLY A 120 -8.60 10.94 -16.00
C GLY A 120 -7.92 11.78 -14.91
N TRP A 121 -6.99 11.17 -14.18
CA TRP A 121 -6.19 11.84 -13.18
C TRP A 121 -5.45 13.08 -13.71
N LEU A 122 -4.74 12.96 -14.85
CA LEU A 122 -4.08 14.10 -15.50
C LEU A 122 -5.08 15.21 -15.87
N GLY A 123 -6.29 14.84 -16.28
CA GLY A 123 -7.34 15.79 -16.62
C GLY A 123 -7.86 16.61 -15.43
N ASN A 124 -7.83 16.02 -14.24
CA ASN A 124 -8.35 16.58 -12.99
C ASN A 124 -7.30 17.29 -12.13
N LEU A 125 -6.03 17.27 -12.52
CA LEU A 125 -4.97 17.99 -11.81
C LEU A 125 -5.18 19.50 -11.86
N THR A 126 -4.81 20.17 -10.75
CA THR A 126 -4.67 21.63 -10.74
C THR A 126 -3.60 22.05 -11.75
N GLN A 127 -3.64 23.32 -12.15
CA GLN A 127 -2.62 23.84 -13.09
C GLN A 127 -1.20 23.72 -12.52
N SER A 128 -1.02 23.94 -11.21
CA SER A 128 0.27 23.82 -10.52
C SER A 128 0.77 22.38 -10.53
N ASN A 129 -0.08 21.41 -10.15
CA ASN A 129 0.31 20.01 -10.11
C ASN A 129 0.56 19.47 -11.53
N ARG A 130 -0.20 19.91 -12.51
CA ARG A 130 0.06 19.56 -13.92
C ARG A 130 1.41 20.09 -14.40
N ALA A 131 1.74 21.33 -14.08
CA ALA A 131 3.05 21.90 -14.41
C ALA A 131 4.19 21.11 -13.74
N TYR A 132 3.99 20.68 -12.50
CA TYR A 132 4.96 19.85 -11.79
C TYR A 132 5.13 18.47 -12.46
N VAL A 133 4.03 17.80 -12.81
CA VAL A 133 4.09 16.53 -13.55
C VAL A 133 4.84 16.70 -14.86
N ASN A 134 4.52 17.71 -15.66
CA ASN A 134 5.17 17.97 -16.95
C ASN A 134 6.67 18.23 -16.78
N GLN A 135 7.04 19.04 -15.78
CA GLN A 135 8.44 19.30 -15.47
C GLN A 135 9.18 18.05 -15.04
N TYR A 136 8.57 17.23 -14.19
CA TYR A 136 9.18 16.01 -13.65
C TYR A 136 9.35 14.92 -14.71
N THR A 137 8.36 14.76 -15.58
CA THR A 137 8.35 13.73 -16.63
C THR A 137 8.99 14.18 -17.92
N ALA A 138 9.36 15.46 -18.05
CA ALA A 138 9.80 16.10 -19.27
C ALA A 138 8.80 15.91 -20.45
N CYS A 139 7.51 15.85 -20.13
CA CYS A 139 6.41 15.77 -21.09
C CYS A 139 5.66 17.11 -21.17
N GLU A 140 5.18 17.48 -22.37
CA GLU A 140 4.32 18.66 -22.59
C GLU A 140 2.83 18.29 -22.58
#